data_48bbcc7665fd139078191644e6650056
#
_entry.id   48bbcc7665fd139078191644e6650056
#
_cell.length_a   1.000
_cell.length_b   1.000
_cell.length_c   1.000
_cell.angle_alpha   90.00
_cell.angle_beta   90.00
_cell.angle_gamma   90.00
#
_symmetry.space_group_name_H-M   'P 1'
#
loop_
_entity.id
_entity.type
_entity.pdbx_description
1 polymer ?
#
loop_
_entity_poly.entity_id
_entity_poly.type
_entity_poly.pdbx_seq_one_letter_code
_entity_poly.pdbx_strand_id
1 'polypeptide(L)'
;VKKHKDEPFFLYYALQQPHVPRTPHPRFVGETDMGPRGDVIVEADWCVGQIVNTLEEEGILENTLIIFSSDNGPVLNDGYYDDAVEKLGDHDPMGGWRGGKYSLFEAGTRVPFITYWKNKIEPGISDAMVCHIDLLTSIANLVGSDVEGKDSKDLLNVFLGKSNKGREDLVIEATSRTALRKGHWIMIPPYKGPAVNTKVNIELGNSDEFQLYNLEEDPGQQINLAEQRPEKLQEIIEDFEEIRGKEYRKIEALELK
;
A
#
# COMPACT_ATOMS: atom_id res chain seq x y z
N VAL A 1 -10.02 2.91 -23.46
CA VAL A 1 -8.79 2.84 -24.28
C VAL A 1 -9.13 3.09 -25.74
N LYS A 2 -9.82 2.17 -26.46
CA LYS A 2 -10.05 2.22 -27.92
C LYS A 2 -10.59 3.57 -28.44
N LYS A 3 -11.49 4.21 -27.69
CA LYS A 3 -12.09 5.51 -28.06
C LYS A 3 -11.10 6.68 -27.99
N HIS A 4 -10.05 6.58 -27.18
CA HIS A 4 -9.12 7.69 -26.87
C HIS A 4 -7.67 7.36 -27.24
N LYS A 5 -7.43 6.37 -28.11
CA LYS A 5 -6.10 5.88 -28.48
C LYS A 5 -5.24 6.90 -29.22
N ASP A 6 -5.87 7.86 -29.90
CA ASP A 6 -5.20 8.86 -30.73
C ASP A 6 -4.91 10.18 -29.99
N GLU A 7 -5.19 10.23 -28.68
CA GLU A 7 -4.97 11.39 -27.81
C GLU A 7 -4.35 10.95 -26.47
N PRO A 8 -3.64 11.82 -25.74
CA PRO A 8 -3.22 11.52 -24.37
C PRO A 8 -4.41 11.26 -23.46
N PHE A 9 -4.35 10.19 -22.68
CA PHE A 9 -5.38 9.87 -21.69
C PHE A 9 -4.78 9.43 -20.35
N PHE A 10 -5.53 9.60 -19.29
CA PHE A 10 -5.30 9.03 -17.98
C PHE A 10 -6.46 8.10 -17.64
N LEU A 11 -6.15 6.83 -17.34
CA LEU A 11 -7.14 5.84 -16.93
C LEU A 11 -6.89 5.45 -15.47
N TYR A 12 -7.81 5.79 -14.58
CA TYR A 12 -7.88 5.22 -13.23
C TYR A 12 -8.90 4.08 -13.24
N TYR A 13 -8.39 2.85 -13.14
CA TYR A 13 -9.19 1.64 -13.17
C TYR A 13 -9.27 1.02 -11.78
N ALA A 14 -10.24 1.48 -10.99
CA ALA A 14 -10.51 0.98 -9.64
C ALA A 14 -11.26 -0.36 -9.71
N LEU A 15 -10.53 -1.46 -9.52
CA LEU A 15 -11.12 -2.81 -9.43
C LEU A 15 -11.89 -2.96 -8.13
N GLN A 16 -13.04 -3.66 -8.17
CA GLN A 16 -13.72 -4.09 -6.97
C GLN A 16 -12.96 -5.22 -6.26
N GLN A 17 -12.32 -6.08 -7.03
CA GLN A 17 -11.54 -7.21 -6.55
C GLN A 17 -10.25 -6.74 -5.87
N PRO A 18 -9.82 -7.41 -4.79
CA PRO A 18 -10.43 -8.58 -4.12
C PRO A 18 -11.32 -8.22 -2.92
N HIS A 19 -11.92 -7.02 -2.87
CA HIS A 19 -12.76 -6.57 -1.75
C HIS A 19 -14.04 -7.41 -1.60
N VAL A 20 -14.48 -7.57 -0.36
CA VAL A 20 -15.77 -8.23 -0.04
C VAL A 20 -16.97 -7.36 -0.46
N PRO A 21 -18.15 -7.96 -0.80
CA PRO A 21 -18.40 -9.37 -0.97
C PRO A 21 -17.72 -9.93 -2.23
N ARG A 22 -17.03 -11.05 -2.08
CA ARG A 22 -16.29 -11.69 -3.18
C ARG A 22 -17.22 -12.54 -4.00
N THR A 23 -17.66 -11.99 -5.10
CA THR A 23 -18.60 -12.62 -6.05
C THR A 23 -17.94 -12.72 -7.42
N PRO A 24 -17.07 -13.73 -7.64
CA PRO A 24 -16.39 -13.89 -8.92
C PRO A 24 -17.41 -14.10 -10.05
N HIS A 25 -17.10 -13.60 -11.23
CA HIS A 25 -17.88 -13.92 -12.42
C HIS A 25 -17.93 -15.45 -12.62
N PRO A 26 -19.04 -16.06 -13.08
CA PRO A 26 -19.22 -17.51 -13.15
C PRO A 26 -18.09 -18.29 -13.81
N ARG A 27 -17.37 -17.72 -14.76
CA ARG A 27 -16.23 -18.35 -15.44
C ARG A 27 -14.97 -18.49 -14.56
N PHE A 28 -14.90 -17.78 -13.42
CA PHE A 28 -13.76 -17.84 -12.49
C PHE A 28 -14.09 -18.64 -11.24
N VAL A 29 -15.34 -19.05 -11.07
CA VAL A 29 -15.76 -19.86 -9.92
C VAL A 29 -15.08 -21.22 -9.95
N GLY A 30 -14.25 -21.52 -8.92
CA GLY A 30 -13.53 -22.76 -8.80
C GLY A 30 -12.20 -22.80 -9.57
N GLU A 31 -11.68 -21.66 -10.03
CA GLU A 31 -10.37 -21.57 -10.65
C GLU A 31 -9.23 -21.79 -9.64
N THR A 32 -9.52 -21.63 -8.34
CA THR A 32 -8.55 -21.88 -7.27
C THR A 32 -9.15 -22.70 -6.13
N ASP A 33 -8.28 -23.38 -5.37
CA ASP A 33 -8.65 -24.06 -4.13
C ASP A 33 -8.91 -23.08 -2.97
N MET A 34 -8.61 -21.78 -3.16
CA MET A 34 -8.75 -20.72 -2.16
C MET A 34 -10.18 -20.14 -2.11
N GLY A 35 -11.15 -20.74 -2.83
CA GLY A 35 -12.54 -20.32 -2.87
C GLY A 35 -12.74 -18.92 -3.46
N PRO A 36 -13.83 -18.22 -3.09
CA PRO A 36 -14.18 -16.92 -3.68
C PRO A 36 -13.04 -15.90 -3.63
N ARG A 37 -12.21 -15.92 -2.57
CA ARG A 37 -11.07 -15.00 -2.47
C ARG A 37 -10.03 -15.25 -3.56
N GLY A 38 -9.64 -16.49 -3.78
CA GLY A 38 -8.69 -16.83 -4.84
C GLY A 38 -9.26 -16.56 -6.22
N ASP A 39 -10.51 -16.92 -6.42
CA ASP A 39 -11.21 -16.79 -7.71
C ASP A 39 -11.31 -15.32 -8.14
N VAL A 40 -11.63 -14.38 -7.23
CA VAL A 40 -11.66 -12.94 -7.56
C VAL A 40 -10.26 -12.34 -7.78
N ILE A 41 -9.20 -12.94 -7.21
CA ILE A 41 -7.82 -12.52 -7.52
C ILE A 41 -7.45 -12.92 -8.96
N VAL A 42 -7.83 -14.13 -9.38
CA VAL A 42 -7.69 -14.57 -10.79
C VAL A 42 -8.50 -13.66 -11.73
N GLU A 43 -9.70 -13.28 -11.32
CA GLU A 43 -10.51 -12.32 -12.08
C GLU A 43 -9.84 -10.95 -12.20
N ALA A 44 -9.25 -10.44 -11.11
CA ALA A 44 -8.49 -9.18 -11.12
C ALA A 44 -7.29 -9.25 -12.09
N ASP A 45 -6.51 -10.32 -12.02
CA ASP A 45 -5.40 -10.55 -12.93
C ASP A 45 -5.85 -10.58 -14.40
N TRP A 46 -6.94 -11.29 -14.68
CA TRP A 46 -7.54 -11.30 -16.01
C TRP A 46 -7.95 -9.89 -16.47
N CYS A 47 -8.53 -9.07 -15.60
CA CYS A 47 -8.93 -7.69 -15.93
C CYS A 47 -7.70 -6.85 -16.34
N VAL A 48 -6.60 -6.96 -15.60
CA VAL A 48 -5.33 -6.30 -15.95
C VAL A 48 -4.83 -6.80 -17.31
N GLY A 49 -4.86 -8.11 -17.54
CA GLY A 49 -4.49 -8.73 -18.82
C GLY A 49 -5.32 -8.18 -19.98
N GLN A 50 -6.62 -7.93 -19.80
CA GLN A 50 -7.47 -7.34 -20.86
C GLN A 50 -7.08 -5.91 -21.19
N ILE A 51 -6.65 -5.11 -20.21
CA ILE A 51 -6.15 -3.75 -20.45
C ILE A 51 -4.85 -3.82 -21.25
N VAL A 52 -3.89 -4.66 -20.83
CA VAL A 52 -2.60 -4.82 -21.50
C VAL A 52 -2.79 -5.29 -22.96
N ASN A 53 -3.61 -6.33 -23.16
CA ASN A 53 -3.90 -6.84 -24.50
C ASN A 53 -4.55 -5.77 -25.40
N THR A 54 -5.49 -4.98 -24.85
CA THR A 54 -6.12 -3.90 -25.61
C THR A 54 -5.11 -2.82 -26.01
N LEU A 55 -4.18 -2.45 -25.12
CA LEU A 55 -3.12 -1.48 -25.43
C LEU A 55 -2.19 -2.01 -26.53
N GLU A 56 -1.91 -3.31 -26.52
CA GLU A 56 -1.08 -3.96 -27.54
C GLU A 56 -1.79 -4.05 -28.89
N GLU A 57 -3.05 -4.50 -28.92
CA GLU A 57 -3.89 -4.58 -30.12
C GLU A 57 -4.05 -3.21 -30.82
N GLU A 58 -4.18 -2.14 -30.01
CA GLU A 58 -4.31 -0.78 -30.53
C GLU A 58 -2.97 -0.10 -30.84
N GLY A 59 -1.83 -0.81 -30.61
CA GLY A 59 -0.49 -0.33 -30.96
C GLY A 59 0.05 0.79 -30.07
N ILE A 60 -0.49 0.98 -28.86
CA ILE A 60 -0.11 2.08 -27.97
C ILE A 60 0.57 1.61 -26.66
N LEU A 61 0.80 0.30 -26.47
CA LEU A 61 1.44 -0.25 -25.26
C LEU A 61 2.85 0.34 -25.04
N GLU A 62 3.64 0.57 -26.10
CA GLU A 62 4.98 1.14 -25.99
C GLU A 62 4.98 2.63 -25.58
N ASN A 63 3.83 3.30 -25.68
CA ASN A 63 3.65 4.68 -25.25
C ASN A 63 2.76 4.82 -24.02
N THR A 64 2.57 3.74 -23.25
CA THR A 64 1.71 3.73 -22.05
C THR A 64 2.51 3.29 -20.83
N LEU A 65 2.56 4.15 -19.80
CA LEU A 65 3.00 3.77 -18.45
C LEU A 65 1.83 3.10 -17.74
N ILE A 66 2.02 1.86 -17.29
CA ILE A 66 1.05 1.12 -16.47
C ILE A 66 1.57 1.10 -15.04
N ILE A 67 0.70 1.43 -14.08
CA ILE A 67 0.97 1.33 -12.65
C ILE A 67 -0.09 0.43 -12.04
N PHE A 68 0.33 -0.64 -11.38
CA PHE A 68 -0.54 -1.54 -10.62
C PHE A 68 -0.25 -1.42 -9.15
N SER A 69 -1.28 -1.25 -8.34
CA SER A 69 -1.16 -1.15 -6.89
C SER A 69 -2.45 -1.54 -6.17
N SER A 70 -2.44 -1.46 -4.84
CA SER A 70 -3.60 -1.62 -3.96
C SER A 70 -3.69 -0.43 -3.01
N ASP A 71 -4.87 -0.17 -2.46
CA ASP A 71 -5.15 0.97 -1.56
C ASP A 71 -4.69 0.72 -0.12
N ASN A 72 -4.73 -0.53 0.35
CA ASN A 72 -4.32 -0.94 1.69
C ASN A 72 -3.85 -2.40 1.72
N GLY A 73 -3.25 -2.78 2.83
CA GLY A 73 -2.82 -4.14 3.08
C GLY A 73 -3.98 -5.15 3.15
N PRO A 74 -3.67 -6.45 3.16
CA PRO A 74 -4.68 -7.50 3.04
C PRO A 74 -5.53 -7.66 4.28
N VAL A 75 -6.73 -8.24 4.07
CA VAL A 75 -7.64 -8.73 5.11
C VAL A 75 -8.38 -9.97 4.58
N LEU A 76 -8.53 -10.97 5.41
CA LEU A 76 -9.25 -12.20 5.02
C LEU A 76 -10.75 -12.07 5.23
N ASN A 77 -11.18 -11.81 6.46
CA ASN A 77 -12.58 -11.60 6.82
C ASN A 77 -12.84 -10.12 7.09
N ASP A 78 -13.61 -9.46 6.24
CA ASP A 78 -13.96 -8.04 6.38
C ASP A 78 -15.49 -7.85 6.37
N GLY A 79 -16.13 -8.55 7.30
CA GLY A 79 -17.59 -8.50 7.52
C GLY A 79 -18.41 -9.47 6.66
N TYR A 80 -17.79 -10.28 5.82
CA TYR A 80 -18.42 -11.33 5.03
C TYR A 80 -17.72 -12.67 5.29
N TYR A 81 -18.52 -13.72 5.41
CA TYR A 81 -18.02 -15.08 5.56
C TYR A 81 -18.05 -15.79 4.21
N ASP A 82 -16.87 -16.07 3.68
CA ASP A 82 -16.68 -16.68 2.35
C ASP A 82 -15.55 -17.74 2.36
N ASP A 83 -15.29 -18.33 3.51
CA ASP A 83 -14.24 -19.33 3.76
C ASP A 83 -12.81 -18.84 3.45
N ALA A 84 -12.55 -17.53 3.43
CA ALA A 84 -11.26 -16.97 3.06
C ALA A 84 -10.12 -17.37 4.01
N VAL A 85 -10.42 -17.65 5.27
CA VAL A 85 -9.46 -18.16 6.27
C VAL A 85 -9.30 -19.66 6.12
N GLU A 86 -10.40 -20.39 6.02
CA GLU A 86 -10.45 -21.85 6.00
C GLU A 86 -9.81 -22.43 4.72
N LYS A 87 -9.94 -21.72 3.62
CA LYS A 87 -9.41 -22.11 2.30
C LYS A 87 -8.10 -21.43 1.93
N LEU A 88 -7.45 -20.75 2.87
CA LEU A 88 -6.21 -20.02 2.62
C LEU A 88 -5.06 -20.94 2.17
N GLY A 89 -5.02 -22.19 2.68
CA GLY A 89 -3.92 -23.12 2.45
C GLY A 89 -2.61 -22.58 3.02
N ASP A 90 -1.53 -22.79 2.27
CA ASP A 90 -0.18 -22.32 2.63
C ASP A 90 0.10 -20.88 2.17
N HIS A 91 -0.90 -20.17 1.64
CA HIS A 91 -0.73 -18.79 1.18
C HIS A 91 -0.65 -17.82 2.34
N ASP A 92 0.45 -17.04 2.42
CA ASP A 92 0.59 -15.91 3.35
C ASP A 92 0.30 -14.59 2.62
N PRO A 93 -0.91 -14.01 2.81
CA PRO A 93 -1.27 -12.75 2.15
C PRO A 93 -0.50 -11.55 2.67
N MET A 94 0.09 -11.64 3.86
CA MET A 94 0.88 -10.58 4.48
C MET A 94 2.37 -10.66 4.08
N GLY A 95 2.81 -11.77 3.50
CA GLY A 95 4.19 -11.97 3.05
C GLY A 95 5.22 -11.93 4.18
N GLY A 96 4.87 -12.42 5.36
CA GLY A 96 5.70 -12.39 6.57
C GLY A 96 5.68 -11.08 7.34
N TRP A 97 4.96 -10.05 6.87
CA TRP A 97 4.80 -8.77 7.57
C TRP A 97 3.68 -8.85 8.61
N ARG A 98 3.81 -8.09 9.71
CA ARG A 98 2.81 -8.04 10.77
C ARG A 98 1.65 -7.10 10.42
N GLY A 99 0.45 -7.42 10.91
CA GLY A 99 -0.75 -6.62 10.76
C GLY A 99 -1.55 -6.96 9.51
N GLY A 100 -2.09 -5.96 8.84
CA GLY A 100 -2.98 -6.03 7.69
C GLY A 100 -3.82 -4.78 7.59
N LYS A 101 -4.90 -4.77 6.82
CA LYS A 101 -5.84 -3.64 6.74
C LYS A 101 -6.21 -3.14 8.16
N TYR A 102 -6.25 -1.83 8.38
CA TYR A 102 -6.49 -1.14 9.65
C TYR A 102 -5.29 -1.06 10.61
N SER A 103 -4.17 -1.69 10.30
CA SER A 103 -3.00 -1.77 11.17
C SER A 103 -1.98 -0.66 10.94
N LEU A 104 -1.30 -0.23 12.00
CA LEU A 104 -0.09 0.60 11.92
C LEU A 104 1.19 -0.23 11.68
N PHE A 105 1.10 -1.55 11.77
CA PHE A 105 2.19 -2.44 11.41
C PHE A 105 2.36 -2.51 9.89
N GLU A 106 3.51 -2.95 9.42
CA GLU A 106 3.96 -2.87 8.03
C GLU A 106 2.95 -3.45 7.03
N ALA A 107 2.34 -4.62 7.31
CA ALA A 107 1.36 -5.22 6.40
C ALA A 107 0.09 -4.39 6.20
N GLY A 108 -0.15 -3.36 7.03
CA GLY A 108 -1.31 -2.47 6.85
C GLY A 108 -1.20 -1.56 5.63
N THR A 109 0.02 -1.21 5.24
CA THR A 109 0.29 -0.22 4.19
C THR A 109 1.30 -0.67 3.15
N ARG A 110 2.04 -1.77 3.38
CA ARG A 110 2.91 -2.36 2.37
C ARG A 110 2.05 -3.11 1.35
N VAL A 111 1.84 -2.48 0.22
CA VAL A 111 1.03 -2.99 -0.89
C VAL A 111 1.89 -3.29 -2.11
N PRO A 112 1.43 -4.15 -3.04
CA PRO A 112 2.07 -4.27 -4.33
C PRO A 112 2.18 -2.90 -5.00
N PHE A 113 3.33 -2.59 -5.59
CA PHE A 113 3.52 -1.40 -6.41
C PHE A 113 4.40 -1.78 -7.61
N ILE A 114 3.79 -1.87 -8.78
CA ILE A 114 4.44 -2.35 -9.99
C ILE A 114 4.30 -1.26 -11.06
N THR A 115 5.42 -0.87 -11.65
CA THR A 115 5.43 0.01 -12.82
C THR A 115 5.90 -0.76 -14.04
N TYR A 116 5.23 -0.56 -15.15
CA TYR A 116 5.57 -1.18 -16.41
C TYR A 116 5.46 -0.17 -17.54
N TRP A 117 6.52 -0.10 -18.35
CA TRP A 117 6.50 0.66 -19.60
C TRP A 117 7.37 -0.09 -20.63
N LYS A 118 6.72 -0.68 -21.60
CA LYS A 118 7.36 -1.51 -22.62
C LYS A 118 8.55 -0.79 -23.25
N ASN A 119 9.73 -1.42 -23.28
CA ASN A 119 10.99 -0.89 -23.82
C ASN A 119 11.55 0.38 -23.11
N LYS A 120 11.00 0.81 -21.98
CA LYS A 120 11.46 1.99 -21.25
C LYS A 120 11.82 1.70 -19.79
N ILE A 121 11.20 0.69 -19.17
CA ILE A 121 11.54 0.22 -17.83
C ILE A 121 12.12 -1.18 -17.96
N GLU A 122 13.36 -1.36 -17.51
CA GLU A 122 13.99 -2.67 -17.45
C GLU A 122 13.42 -3.48 -16.29
N PRO A 123 13.25 -4.81 -16.46
CA PRO A 123 12.80 -5.67 -15.36
C PRO A 123 13.76 -5.60 -14.18
N GLY A 124 13.21 -5.43 -12.97
CA GLY A 124 13.99 -5.36 -11.75
C GLY A 124 13.12 -5.23 -10.50
N ILE A 125 13.79 -5.22 -9.35
CA ILE A 125 13.18 -4.99 -8.03
C ILE A 125 13.85 -3.77 -7.41
N SER A 126 13.08 -2.92 -6.75
CA SER A 126 13.58 -1.76 -6.04
C SER A 126 13.08 -1.76 -4.59
N ASP A 127 13.98 -1.47 -3.64
CA ASP A 127 13.65 -1.29 -2.23
C ASP A 127 13.33 0.18 -1.88
N ALA A 128 13.22 1.04 -2.89
CA ALA A 128 12.89 2.44 -2.70
C ALA A 128 11.50 2.60 -2.06
N MET A 129 11.43 3.32 -0.94
CA MET A 129 10.16 3.64 -0.30
C MET A 129 9.41 4.67 -1.14
N VAL A 130 8.20 4.33 -1.57
CA VAL A 130 7.30 5.17 -2.35
C VAL A 130 5.90 5.18 -1.75
N CYS A 131 5.10 6.19 -2.08
CA CYS A 131 3.72 6.30 -1.63
C CYS A 131 2.83 6.75 -2.80
N HIS A 132 1.55 6.39 -2.78
CA HIS A 132 0.58 6.80 -3.81
C HIS A 132 0.49 8.32 -3.97
N ILE A 133 0.67 9.08 -2.88
CA ILE A 133 0.65 10.55 -2.95
C ILE A 133 1.77 11.10 -3.86
N ASP A 134 2.84 10.34 -4.09
CA ASP A 134 3.95 10.73 -4.97
C ASP A 134 3.60 10.66 -6.45
N LEU A 135 2.52 9.98 -6.79
CA LEU A 135 2.04 9.87 -8.17
C LEU A 135 1.66 11.25 -8.74
N LEU A 136 1.08 12.13 -7.94
CA LEU A 136 0.63 13.45 -8.44
C LEU A 136 1.80 14.26 -8.99
N THR A 137 2.82 14.54 -8.19
CA THR A 137 3.96 15.35 -8.62
C THR A 137 4.81 14.61 -9.67
N SER A 138 4.98 13.29 -9.53
CA SER A 138 5.76 12.49 -10.48
C SER A 138 5.10 12.40 -11.87
N ILE A 139 3.78 12.22 -11.93
CA ILE A 139 3.07 12.20 -13.23
C ILE A 139 2.98 13.61 -13.82
N ALA A 140 2.80 14.64 -12.99
CA ALA A 140 2.86 16.03 -13.46
C ALA A 140 4.20 16.32 -14.13
N ASN A 141 5.32 15.95 -13.51
CA ASN A 141 6.64 16.07 -14.14
C ASN A 141 6.74 15.26 -15.45
N LEU A 142 6.23 14.04 -15.48
CA LEU A 142 6.25 13.20 -16.70
C LEU A 142 5.56 13.88 -17.90
N VAL A 143 4.48 14.63 -17.64
CA VAL A 143 3.71 15.31 -18.71
C VAL A 143 4.11 16.78 -18.89
N GLY A 144 5.13 17.27 -18.19
CA GLY A 144 5.63 18.64 -18.29
C GLY A 144 4.71 19.68 -17.63
N SER A 145 4.04 19.30 -16.56
CA SER A 145 3.19 20.19 -15.73
C SER A 145 3.90 20.57 -14.44
N ASP A 146 3.72 21.80 -13.98
CA ASP A 146 4.29 22.35 -12.74
C ASP A 146 3.38 22.08 -11.51
N VAL A 147 2.42 21.15 -11.59
CA VAL A 147 1.53 20.83 -10.48
C VAL A 147 2.30 20.05 -9.42
N GLU A 148 2.26 20.55 -8.19
CA GLU A 148 2.82 19.90 -7.01
C GLU A 148 1.73 19.54 -6.01
N GLY A 149 1.84 18.35 -5.41
CA GLY A 149 0.99 17.95 -4.27
C GLY A 149 1.63 18.36 -2.95
N LYS A 150 0.82 18.74 -1.95
CA LYS A 150 1.30 19.23 -0.66
C LYS A 150 2.32 18.30 0.02
N ASP A 151 2.07 16.99 0.03
CA ASP A 151 2.94 15.98 0.65
C ASP A 151 3.56 15.04 -0.40
N SER A 152 3.37 15.33 -1.68
CA SER A 152 3.83 14.55 -2.82
C SER A 152 5.29 14.90 -3.13
N LYS A 153 6.13 13.87 -3.31
CA LYS A 153 7.51 14.02 -3.78
C LYS A 153 7.60 13.61 -5.25
N ASP A 154 8.47 14.26 -6.01
CA ASP A 154 8.79 13.79 -7.36
C ASP A 154 9.69 12.56 -7.30
N LEU A 155 9.12 11.40 -7.53
CA LEU A 155 9.79 10.12 -7.59
C LEU A 155 9.72 9.49 -9.00
N LEU A 156 9.55 10.31 -10.03
CA LEU A 156 9.44 9.83 -11.41
C LEU A 156 10.60 8.89 -11.79
N ASN A 157 11.83 9.24 -11.43
CA ASN A 157 12.99 8.40 -11.73
C ASN A 157 12.94 7.04 -11.01
N VAL A 158 12.33 6.96 -9.84
CA VAL A 158 12.10 5.69 -9.13
C VAL A 158 11.06 4.87 -9.88
N PHE A 159 9.93 5.47 -10.24
CA PHE A 159 8.86 4.81 -10.99
C PHE A 159 9.30 4.33 -12.37
N LEU A 160 10.30 4.96 -12.95
CA LEU A 160 10.89 4.56 -14.24
C LEU A 160 12.09 3.60 -14.11
N GLY A 161 12.38 3.10 -12.89
CA GLY A 161 13.51 2.19 -12.64
C GLY A 161 14.90 2.82 -12.82
N LYS A 162 15.00 4.15 -12.85
CA LYS A 162 16.24 4.89 -13.06
C LYS A 162 16.96 5.30 -11.78
N SER A 163 16.32 5.11 -10.63
CA SER A 163 16.82 5.45 -9.31
C SER A 163 16.23 4.52 -8.26
N ASN A 164 17.03 4.21 -7.22
CA ASN A 164 16.57 3.55 -6.01
C ASN A 164 16.43 4.52 -4.83
N LYS A 165 16.53 5.84 -5.09
CA LYS A 165 16.40 6.85 -4.04
C LYS A 165 14.94 7.27 -3.89
N GLY A 166 14.20 6.55 -3.04
CA GLY A 166 12.82 6.86 -2.67
C GLY A 166 12.72 7.90 -1.54
N ARG A 167 11.63 7.84 -0.79
CA ARG A 167 11.42 8.62 0.44
C ARG A 167 12.39 8.18 1.54
N GLU A 168 12.83 9.13 2.35
CA GLU A 168 13.60 8.85 3.57
C GLU A 168 12.66 8.56 4.75
N ASP A 169 11.49 9.19 4.74
CA ASP A 169 10.44 9.12 5.76
C ASP A 169 9.04 9.01 5.14
N LEU A 170 8.12 8.44 5.90
CA LEU A 170 6.71 8.36 5.55
C LEU A 170 5.85 8.28 6.82
N VAL A 171 4.93 9.23 6.98
CA VAL A 171 3.88 9.10 7.98
C VAL A 171 2.84 8.12 7.48
N ILE A 172 2.67 7.03 8.23
CA ILE A 172 1.68 5.99 7.98
C ILE A 172 0.41 6.33 8.77
N GLU A 173 -0.75 6.19 8.15
CA GLU A 173 -2.04 6.36 8.83
C GLU A 173 -2.88 5.08 8.75
N ALA A 174 -3.49 4.72 9.87
CA ALA A 174 -4.49 3.65 9.96
C ALA A 174 -5.59 4.05 10.95
N THR A 175 -6.80 4.20 10.46
CA THR A 175 -7.99 4.51 11.28
C THR A 175 -7.75 5.69 12.25
N SER A 176 -7.34 6.85 11.74
CA SER A 176 -7.07 8.09 12.50
C SER A 176 -5.88 8.03 13.49
N ARG A 177 -5.04 7.02 13.40
CA ARG A 177 -3.78 6.90 14.15
C ARG A 177 -2.63 6.96 13.17
N THR A 178 -1.50 7.51 13.60
CA THR A 178 -0.33 7.69 12.74
C THR A 178 0.92 7.09 13.37
N ALA A 179 1.82 6.64 12.52
CA ALA A 179 3.14 6.16 12.85
C ALA A 179 4.15 6.79 11.89
N LEU A 180 5.44 6.75 12.22
CA LEU A 180 6.50 7.18 11.32
C LEU A 180 7.35 5.99 10.90
N ARG A 181 7.49 5.82 9.60
CA ARG A 181 8.56 5.03 8.99
C ARG A 181 9.70 5.94 8.57
N LYS A 182 10.93 5.64 9.01
CA LYS A 182 12.15 6.33 8.62
C LYS A 182 13.24 5.30 8.25
N GLY A 183 13.51 5.17 6.96
CA GLY A 183 14.36 4.08 6.45
C GLY A 183 13.81 2.70 6.84
N HIS A 184 14.57 1.93 7.61
CA HIS A 184 14.17 0.61 8.12
C HIS A 184 13.42 0.67 9.47
N TRP A 185 13.33 1.84 10.10
CA TRP A 185 12.71 2.00 11.41
C TRP A 185 11.22 2.34 11.28
N ILE A 186 10.40 1.73 12.15
CA ILE A 186 9.01 2.14 12.38
C ILE A 186 8.84 2.49 13.84
N MET A 187 8.33 3.69 14.10
CA MET A 187 7.91 4.13 15.42
C MET A 187 6.40 4.31 15.44
N ILE A 188 5.75 3.66 16.41
CA ILE A 188 4.32 3.79 16.67
C ILE A 188 4.16 4.47 18.03
N PRO A 189 3.52 5.67 18.08
CA PRO A 189 3.21 6.34 19.34
C PRO A 189 2.20 5.55 20.20
N PRO A 190 2.12 5.83 21.50
CA PRO A 190 1.09 5.25 22.36
C PRO A 190 -0.32 5.62 21.90
N TYR A 191 -1.16 4.61 21.68
CA TYR A 191 -2.57 4.77 21.38
C TYR A 191 -3.44 3.87 22.28
N LYS A 192 -4.49 4.47 22.85
CA LYS A 192 -5.50 3.72 23.59
C LYS A 192 -6.41 2.95 22.64
N GLY A 193 -6.86 1.80 23.10
CA GLY A 193 -7.80 0.98 22.36
C GLY A 193 -7.41 -0.51 22.34
N PRO A 194 -8.19 -1.36 21.69
CA PRO A 194 -7.88 -2.78 21.61
C PRO A 194 -6.61 -3.01 20.79
N ALA A 195 -5.75 -3.90 21.23
CA ALA A 195 -4.56 -4.30 20.48
C ALA A 195 -4.92 -5.02 19.16
N VAL A 196 -6.04 -5.75 19.18
CA VAL A 196 -6.54 -6.53 18.04
C VAL A 196 -7.96 -6.09 17.69
N ASN A 197 -8.22 -5.88 16.40
CA ASN A 197 -9.57 -5.80 15.87
C ASN A 197 -10.12 -7.24 15.74
N THR A 198 -10.92 -7.66 16.71
CA THR A 198 -11.46 -9.03 16.79
C THR A 198 -12.42 -9.39 15.66
N LYS A 199 -13.02 -8.39 14.97
CA LYS A 199 -13.95 -8.64 13.87
C LYS A 199 -13.24 -9.13 12.61
N VAL A 200 -11.98 -8.72 12.43
CA VAL A 200 -11.16 -9.08 11.25
C VAL A 200 -9.91 -9.85 11.65
N ASN A 201 -9.69 -10.07 12.97
CA ASN A 201 -8.53 -10.75 13.55
C ASN A 201 -7.19 -10.11 13.11
N ILE A 202 -7.09 -8.78 13.19
CA ILE A 202 -5.89 -8.03 12.82
C ILE A 202 -5.39 -7.23 14.00
N GLU A 203 -4.08 -7.31 14.27
CA GLU A 203 -3.38 -6.49 15.24
C GLU A 203 -3.28 -5.04 14.74
N LEU A 204 -3.66 -4.09 15.59
CA LEU A 204 -3.84 -2.69 15.21
C LEU A 204 -2.60 -1.80 15.44
N GLY A 205 -1.65 -2.26 16.26
CA GLY A 205 -0.53 -1.45 16.72
C GLY A 205 -0.86 -0.54 17.91
N ASN A 206 -2.01 -0.72 18.58
CA ASN A 206 -2.31 0.01 19.82
C ASN A 206 -1.51 -0.55 21.00
N SER A 207 -0.90 0.36 21.76
CA SER A 207 -0.20 0.10 23.03
C SER A 207 -0.23 1.36 23.87
N ASP A 208 -0.13 1.23 25.19
CA ASP A 208 0.03 2.38 26.11
C ASP A 208 1.45 2.96 26.08
N GLU A 209 2.39 2.27 25.42
CA GLU A 209 3.80 2.64 25.32
C GLU A 209 4.22 2.86 23.86
N PHE A 210 5.32 3.58 23.67
CA PHE A 210 5.95 3.68 22.36
C PHE A 210 6.43 2.32 21.87
N GLN A 211 6.33 2.10 20.59
CA GLN A 211 6.86 0.93 19.92
C GLN A 211 7.89 1.37 18.86
N LEU A 212 9.00 0.65 18.80
CA LEU A 212 10.08 0.88 17.85
C LEU A 212 10.52 -0.45 17.26
N TYR A 213 10.52 -0.57 15.95
CA TYR A 213 10.91 -1.78 15.22
C TYR A 213 11.95 -1.47 14.15
N ASN A 214 12.87 -2.41 13.91
CA ASN A 214 13.80 -2.36 12.80
C ASN A 214 13.42 -3.45 11.78
N LEU A 215 12.87 -3.06 10.65
CA LEU A 215 12.39 -3.98 9.61
C LEU A 215 13.50 -4.75 8.88
N GLU A 216 14.75 -4.29 8.96
CA GLU A 216 15.88 -5.01 8.38
C GLU A 216 16.23 -6.26 9.21
N GLU A 217 16.13 -6.15 10.55
CA GLU A 217 16.46 -7.22 11.48
C GLU A 217 15.22 -8.05 11.88
N ASP A 218 14.06 -7.39 11.94
CA ASP A 218 12.78 -7.97 12.37
C ASP A 218 11.64 -7.51 11.45
N PRO A 219 11.54 -8.05 10.22
CA PRO A 219 10.47 -7.71 9.29
C PRO A 219 9.08 -8.01 9.85
N GLY A 220 8.95 -9.00 10.72
CA GLY A 220 7.69 -9.37 11.40
C GLY A 220 7.32 -8.47 12.58
N GLN A 221 8.13 -7.48 12.94
CA GLN A 221 7.88 -6.53 14.04
C GLN A 221 7.51 -7.23 15.36
N GLN A 222 8.26 -8.27 15.73
CA GLN A 222 8.02 -9.08 16.93
C GLN A 222 8.71 -8.50 18.16
N ILE A 223 9.81 -7.76 17.99
CA ILE A 223 10.66 -7.27 19.07
C ILE A 223 10.55 -5.75 19.16
N ASN A 224 9.84 -5.25 20.18
CA ASN A 224 9.82 -3.82 20.47
C ASN A 224 11.19 -3.38 21.05
N LEU A 225 11.88 -2.53 20.33
CA LEU A 225 13.20 -2.02 20.66
C LEU A 225 13.18 -0.68 21.43
N ALA A 226 12.00 -0.15 21.77
CA ALA A 226 11.85 1.17 22.38
C ALA A 226 12.71 1.35 23.66
N GLU A 227 12.71 0.37 24.55
CA GLU A 227 13.52 0.38 25.77
C GLU A 227 15.01 0.12 25.52
N GLN A 228 15.34 -0.68 24.49
CA GLN A 228 16.70 -1.08 24.17
C GLN A 228 17.45 -0.03 23.35
N ARG A 229 16.72 0.85 22.67
CA ARG A 229 17.24 1.88 21.75
C ARG A 229 16.64 3.27 22.04
N PRO A 230 16.74 3.78 23.29
CA PRO A 230 16.07 5.02 23.70
C PRO A 230 16.54 6.25 22.88
N GLU A 231 17.80 6.31 22.50
CA GLU A 231 18.34 7.41 21.68
C GLU A 231 17.74 7.41 20.27
N LYS A 232 17.62 6.22 19.65
CA LYS A 232 16.97 6.09 18.32
C LYS A 232 15.47 6.38 18.40
N LEU A 233 14.80 5.95 19.46
CA LEU A 233 13.40 6.27 19.70
C LEU A 233 13.20 7.79 19.79
N GLN A 234 14.05 8.48 20.56
CA GLN A 234 13.96 9.93 20.75
C GLN A 234 14.19 10.68 19.42
N GLU A 235 15.21 10.28 18.64
CA GLU A 235 15.46 10.83 17.30
C GLU A 235 14.19 10.73 16.42
N ILE A 236 13.57 9.55 16.37
CA ILE A 236 12.40 9.33 15.48
C ILE A 236 11.15 10.05 16.01
N ILE A 237 11.02 10.21 17.34
CA ILE A 237 9.93 11.02 17.93
C ILE A 237 10.08 12.49 17.51
N GLU A 238 11.30 13.05 17.55
CA GLU A 238 11.56 14.42 17.13
C GLU A 238 11.24 14.64 15.65
N ASP A 239 11.66 13.72 14.77
CA ASP A 239 11.32 13.75 13.35
C ASP A 239 9.79 13.68 13.15
N PHE A 240 9.11 12.79 13.88
CA PHE A 240 7.66 12.64 13.78
C PHE A 240 6.92 13.90 14.23
N GLU A 241 7.36 14.52 15.33
CA GLU A 241 6.79 15.78 15.83
C GLU A 241 7.06 16.95 14.88
N GLU A 242 8.21 16.97 14.19
CA GLU A 242 8.49 17.97 13.16
C GLU A 242 7.56 17.84 11.95
N ILE A 243 7.35 16.61 11.47
CA ILE A 243 6.51 16.34 10.29
C ILE A 243 5.02 16.45 10.62
N ARG A 244 4.57 15.82 11.70
CA ARG A 244 3.14 15.62 12.04
C ARG A 244 2.60 16.66 13.01
N GLY A 245 3.48 17.31 13.77
CA GLY A 245 3.15 18.20 14.88
C GLY A 245 2.97 17.46 16.20
N LYS A 246 3.14 18.20 17.30
CA LYS A 246 3.10 17.66 18.68
C LYS A 246 1.71 17.20 19.14
N GLU A 247 0.65 17.69 18.49
CA GLU A 247 -0.74 17.37 18.83
C GLU A 247 -1.33 16.18 18.05
N TYR A 248 -0.48 15.27 17.57
CA TYR A 248 -0.89 14.11 16.77
C TYR A 248 -1.93 13.19 17.43
N ARG A 249 -2.16 13.35 18.74
CA ARG A 249 -3.21 12.62 19.51
C ARG A 249 -4.56 13.31 19.51
N LYS A 250 -4.62 14.58 19.08
CA LYS A 250 -5.87 15.34 18.94
C LYS A 250 -6.38 15.19 17.52
N ILE A 251 -7.49 14.51 17.37
CA ILE A 251 -8.24 14.48 16.11
C ILE A 251 -9.28 15.57 16.27
N GLU A 252 -9.19 16.64 15.45
CA GLU A 252 -10.25 17.61 15.35
C GLU A 252 -11.44 16.92 14.65
N ALA A 253 -12.58 16.92 15.34
CA ALA A 253 -13.83 16.46 14.72
C ALA A 253 -14.16 17.41 13.57
N LEU A 254 -14.17 16.90 12.34
CA LEU A 254 -14.70 17.63 11.19
C LEU A 254 -16.21 17.77 11.38
N GLU A 255 -16.68 18.97 11.68
CA GLU A 255 -18.11 19.29 11.56
C GLU A 255 -18.46 19.33 10.07
N LEU A 256 -19.11 18.28 9.61
CA LEU A 256 -19.74 18.26 8.29
C LEU A 256 -20.92 19.24 8.32
N LYS A 257 -20.78 20.36 7.62
CA LYS A 257 -21.85 21.33 7.38
C LYS A 257 -22.74 20.88 6.25
#